data_db3ad0b23fdcd5149bf5ec4a31f10e5a
#
_entry.id   db3ad0b23fdcd5149bf5ec4a31f10e5a
#
_cell.length_a   1.000
_cell.length_b   1.000
_cell.length_c   1.000
_cell.angle_alpha   90.00
_cell.angle_beta   90.00
_cell.angle_gamma   90.00
#
_symmetry.space_group_name_H-M   'P 1'
#
loop_
_entity.id
_entity.type
_entity.pdbx_description
1 polymer ?
#
loop_
_entity_poly.entity_id
_entity_poly.type
_entity_poly.pdbx_seq_one_letter_code
_entity_poly.pdbx_strand_id
1 'polypeptide(L)'
;MSSETAGVTATITPRLKARYTRDVRPALREEFQHGNIMEVGRVVKVVVNMGVGEAAHDSKMIEGAVRDLASITGQKPQITRARRSIAQFKLRAGQPIGAHVTLRGDRMWEFLDRLISIALPRIRDFRGLSPRQFDGNGNYTFGLTEQSVFHEIDADSIDRVRGMDITVVT
;
A
#
# COMPACT_ATOMS: atom_id res chain seq x y z
N MET A 1 -32.58 36.26 -7.78
CA MET A 1 -32.94 34.94 -7.23
C MET A 1 -31.92 33.94 -7.81
N SER A 2 -30.82 33.79 -7.11
CA SER A 2 -29.71 32.91 -7.53
C SER A 2 -29.85 31.59 -6.78
N SER A 3 -30.17 30.53 -7.49
CA SER A 3 -30.22 29.18 -6.94
C SER A 3 -28.80 28.62 -6.83
N GLU A 4 -28.27 28.61 -5.62
CA GLU A 4 -27.09 27.84 -5.24
C GLU A 4 -27.38 26.34 -5.39
N THR A 5 -26.88 25.74 -6.44
CA THR A 5 -26.75 24.29 -6.54
C THR A 5 -25.55 23.88 -5.69
N ALA A 6 -25.78 23.64 -4.40
CA ALA A 6 -24.84 22.95 -3.53
C ALA A 6 -24.70 21.51 -4.03
N GLY A 7 -23.62 21.26 -4.80
CA GLY A 7 -23.24 19.93 -5.21
C GLY A 7 -22.88 19.10 -3.99
N VAL A 8 -23.82 18.30 -3.51
CA VAL A 8 -23.56 17.24 -2.53
C VAL A 8 -22.69 16.21 -3.22
N THR A 9 -21.37 16.33 -3.08
CA THR A 9 -20.44 15.24 -3.38
C THR A 9 -20.74 14.10 -2.41
N ALA A 10 -21.59 13.17 -2.82
CA ALA A 10 -21.84 11.94 -2.07
C ALA A 10 -20.48 11.27 -1.85
N THR A 11 -20.01 11.29 -0.61
CA THR A 11 -18.77 10.59 -0.22
C THR A 11 -19.07 9.10 -0.32
N ILE A 12 -18.63 8.48 -1.41
CA ILE A 12 -18.82 7.05 -1.65
C ILE A 12 -17.95 6.31 -0.62
N THR A 13 -18.60 5.65 0.33
CA THR A 13 -17.89 4.83 1.32
C THR A 13 -17.29 3.59 0.63
N PRO A 14 -15.99 3.34 0.78
CA PRO A 14 -15.35 2.15 0.19
C PRO A 14 -16.04 0.85 0.63
N ARG A 15 -16.25 -0.05 -0.31
CA ARG A 15 -16.96 -1.33 -0.11
C ARG A 15 -16.36 -2.14 1.05
N LEU A 16 -15.04 -2.26 1.11
CA LEU A 16 -14.35 -3.02 2.15
C LEU A 16 -14.49 -2.36 3.53
N LYS A 17 -14.48 -1.02 3.61
CA LYS A 17 -14.74 -0.28 4.85
C LYS A 17 -16.15 -0.53 5.38
N ALA A 18 -17.14 -0.49 4.50
CA ALA A 18 -18.53 -0.79 4.86
C ALA A 18 -18.67 -2.23 5.39
N ARG A 19 -18.06 -3.22 4.69
CA ARG A 19 -18.04 -4.63 5.11
C ARG A 19 -17.34 -4.81 6.46
N TYR A 20 -16.19 -4.17 6.65
CA TYR A 20 -15.47 -4.21 7.93
C TYR A 20 -16.33 -3.73 9.10
N THR A 21 -16.99 -2.59 8.91
CA THR A 21 -17.81 -1.98 9.99
C THR A 21 -19.06 -2.79 10.30
N ARG A 22 -19.72 -3.34 9.25
CA ARG A 22 -21.00 -4.04 9.39
C ARG A 22 -20.82 -5.49 9.86
N ASP A 23 -19.85 -6.20 9.30
CA ASP A 23 -19.74 -7.67 9.42
C ASP A 23 -18.53 -8.08 10.27
N VAL A 24 -17.33 -7.56 9.94
CA VAL A 24 -16.06 -8.04 10.51
C VAL A 24 -15.88 -7.57 11.96
N ARG A 25 -16.12 -6.31 12.21
CA ARG A 25 -15.92 -5.71 13.56
C ARG A 25 -16.82 -6.31 14.65
N PRO A 26 -18.11 -6.55 14.42
CA PRO A 26 -18.95 -7.28 15.38
C PRO A 26 -18.51 -8.72 15.56
N ALA A 27 -18.19 -9.45 14.50
CA ALA A 27 -17.71 -10.83 14.57
C ALA A 27 -16.42 -10.95 15.40
N LEU A 28 -15.44 -10.07 15.18
CA LEU A 28 -14.21 -10.05 15.99
C LEU A 28 -14.48 -9.75 17.47
N ARG A 29 -15.45 -8.87 17.76
CA ARG A 29 -15.86 -8.58 19.14
C ARG A 29 -16.39 -9.81 19.84
N GLU A 30 -17.22 -10.60 19.16
CA GLU A 30 -17.81 -11.82 19.69
C GLU A 30 -16.76 -12.93 19.86
N GLU A 31 -15.91 -13.14 18.85
CA GLU A 31 -14.87 -14.18 18.84
C GLU A 31 -13.84 -13.98 19.95
N PHE A 32 -13.38 -12.74 20.16
CA PHE A 32 -12.39 -12.42 21.19
C PHE A 32 -13.02 -11.97 22.53
N GLN A 33 -14.34 -11.97 22.66
CA GLN A 33 -15.09 -11.58 23.87
C GLN A 33 -14.73 -10.20 24.41
N HIS A 34 -14.47 -9.24 23.50
CA HIS A 34 -14.16 -7.88 23.89
C HIS A 34 -15.37 -7.17 24.52
N GLY A 35 -15.17 -6.55 25.70
CA GLY A 35 -16.20 -5.80 26.40
C GLY A 35 -16.60 -4.53 25.66
N ASN A 36 -15.60 -3.85 25.06
CA ASN A 36 -15.81 -2.61 24.33
C ASN A 36 -15.47 -2.78 22.84
N ILE A 37 -16.28 -2.18 21.98
CA ILE A 37 -16.03 -2.16 20.53
C ILE A 37 -14.73 -1.44 20.14
N MET A 38 -14.19 -0.58 21.02
CA MET A 38 -12.93 0.12 20.80
C MET A 38 -11.68 -0.74 21.02
N GLU A 39 -11.83 -1.89 21.67
CA GLU A 39 -10.76 -2.89 21.87
C GLU A 39 -10.51 -3.72 20.62
N VAL A 40 -11.48 -3.75 19.70
CA VAL A 40 -11.36 -4.50 18.46
C VAL A 40 -10.27 -3.89 17.57
N GLY A 41 -9.31 -4.72 17.14
CA GLY A 41 -8.23 -4.33 16.24
C GLY A 41 -8.77 -3.69 14.96
N ARG A 42 -8.14 -2.60 14.54
CA ARG A 42 -8.52 -1.88 13.31
C ARG A 42 -7.31 -1.60 12.45
N VAL A 43 -7.49 -1.61 11.15
CA VAL A 43 -6.45 -1.17 10.22
C VAL A 43 -6.29 0.35 10.33
N VAL A 44 -5.07 0.78 10.69
CA VAL A 44 -4.73 2.20 10.92
C VAL A 44 -4.14 2.84 9.67
N LYS A 45 -3.25 2.12 8.99
CA LYS A 45 -2.57 2.58 7.77
C LYS A 45 -2.08 1.40 6.95
N VAL A 46 -1.85 1.64 5.67
CA VAL A 46 -1.09 0.74 4.79
C VAL A 46 0.10 1.50 4.25
N VAL A 47 1.27 0.90 4.34
CA VAL A 47 2.51 1.44 3.77
C VAL A 47 2.92 0.58 2.59
N VAL A 48 3.07 1.21 1.44
CA VAL A 48 3.62 0.57 0.23
C VAL A 48 5.01 1.12 0.00
N ASN A 49 6.01 0.26 0.01
CA ASN A 49 7.41 0.61 -0.19
C ASN A 49 7.97 -0.07 -1.44
N MET A 50 8.70 0.67 -2.24
CA MET A 50 9.42 0.17 -3.40
C MET A 50 10.90 0.49 -3.25
N GLY A 51 11.72 -0.55 -3.10
CA GLY A 51 13.16 -0.43 -3.02
C GLY A 51 13.75 -0.30 -4.43
N VAL A 52 14.51 0.76 -4.68
CA VAL A 52 15.19 1.01 -5.96
C VAL A 52 16.66 1.24 -5.68
N GLY A 53 17.38 0.17 -5.33
CA GLY A 53 18.81 0.25 -5.01
C GLY A 53 19.67 0.79 -6.16
N GLU A 54 19.27 0.54 -7.40
CA GLU A 54 19.95 1.02 -8.60
C GLU A 54 19.84 2.53 -8.80
N ALA A 55 18.85 3.17 -8.19
CA ALA A 55 18.70 4.62 -8.22
C ALA A 55 19.91 5.36 -7.59
N ALA A 56 20.73 4.66 -6.81
CA ALA A 56 22.01 5.18 -6.32
C ALA A 56 22.99 5.47 -7.46
N HIS A 57 22.91 4.74 -8.56
CA HIS A 57 23.77 4.90 -9.75
C HIS A 57 23.08 5.70 -10.86
N ASP A 58 21.78 5.53 -11.03
CA ASP A 58 20.97 6.24 -12.03
C ASP A 58 19.71 6.82 -11.38
N SER A 59 19.71 8.14 -11.18
CA SER A 59 18.60 8.86 -10.57
C SER A 59 17.29 8.81 -11.37
N LYS A 60 17.35 8.51 -12.68
CA LYS A 60 16.15 8.37 -13.52
C LYS A 60 15.32 7.14 -13.14
N MET A 61 15.95 6.11 -12.60
CA MET A 61 15.25 4.89 -12.14
C MET A 61 14.23 5.18 -11.04
N ILE A 62 14.44 6.20 -10.23
CA ILE A 62 13.50 6.57 -9.17
C ILE A 62 12.22 7.20 -9.72
N GLU A 63 12.30 7.90 -10.86
CA GLU A 63 11.16 8.57 -11.47
C GLU A 63 10.12 7.55 -11.96
N GLY A 64 10.58 6.44 -12.57
CA GLY A 64 9.72 5.31 -12.94
C GLY A 64 9.01 4.71 -11.72
N ALA A 65 9.74 4.43 -10.64
CA ALA A 65 9.16 3.90 -9.42
C ALA A 65 8.15 4.85 -8.76
N VAL A 66 8.43 6.15 -8.78
CA VAL A 66 7.50 7.18 -8.26
C VAL A 66 6.24 7.25 -9.10
N ARG A 67 6.35 7.19 -10.44
CA ARG A 67 5.21 7.16 -11.36
C ARG A 67 4.33 5.93 -11.11
N ASP A 68 4.94 4.74 -11.06
CA ASP A 68 4.24 3.49 -10.86
C ASP A 68 3.51 3.47 -9.50
N LEU A 69 4.19 3.84 -8.41
CA LEU A 69 3.55 3.95 -7.09
C LEU A 69 2.42 4.99 -7.05
N ALA A 70 2.58 6.12 -7.75
CA ALA A 70 1.54 7.15 -7.82
C ALA A 70 0.31 6.63 -8.55
N SER A 71 0.48 5.87 -9.63
CA SER A 71 -0.62 5.25 -10.38
C SER A 71 -1.36 4.21 -9.53
N ILE A 72 -0.64 3.32 -8.83
CA ILE A 72 -1.21 2.27 -7.98
C ILE A 72 -1.97 2.86 -6.79
N THR A 73 -1.39 3.86 -6.12
CA THR A 73 -1.90 4.35 -4.83
C THR A 73 -2.79 5.58 -4.94
N GLY A 74 -2.77 6.27 -6.08
CA GLY A 74 -3.45 7.54 -6.27
C GLY A 74 -2.90 8.68 -5.40
N GLN A 75 -1.69 8.50 -4.83
CA GLN A 75 -1.04 9.47 -3.96
C GLN A 75 0.43 9.64 -4.35
N LYS A 76 0.94 10.87 -4.31
CA LYS A 76 2.35 11.16 -4.61
C LYS A 76 3.28 10.47 -3.61
N PRO A 77 4.20 9.60 -4.08
CA PRO A 77 5.17 8.93 -3.21
C PRO A 77 6.20 9.88 -2.63
N GLN A 78 6.70 9.52 -1.46
CA GLN A 78 7.85 10.16 -0.85
C GLN A 78 9.12 9.39 -1.25
N ILE A 79 10.11 10.10 -1.77
CA ILE A 79 11.41 9.52 -2.11
C ILE A 79 12.21 9.29 -0.83
N THR A 80 12.66 8.05 -0.64
CA THR A 80 13.52 7.66 0.48
C THR A 80 14.98 7.87 0.10
N ARG A 81 15.72 8.57 0.96
CA ARG A 81 17.14 8.87 0.76
C ARG A 81 18.00 8.13 1.77
N ALA A 82 19.22 7.75 1.35
CA ALA A 82 20.18 7.10 2.21
C ALA A 82 20.58 8.00 3.39
N ARG A 83 20.52 7.47 4.59
CA ARG A 83 20.91 8.19 5.83
C ARG A 83 22.41 8.17 6.07
N ARG A 84 23.10 7.12 5.60
CA ARG A 84 24.55 6.92 5.79
C ARG A 84 25.21 6.53 4.49
N SER A 85 26.49 6.84 4.35
CA SER A 85 27.31 6.37 3.26
C SER A 85 27.82 4.96 3.55
N ILE A 86 27.70 4.04 2.57
CA ILE A 86 28.18 2.66 2.69
C ILE A 86 29.03 2.36 1.44
N ALA A 87 30.34 2.26 1.61
CA ALA A 87 31.29 2.09 0.51
C ALA A 87 31.06 0.79 -0.28
N GLN A 88 30.74 -0.29 0.41
CA GLN A 88 30.47 -1.60 -0.19
C GLN A 88 29.33 -1.55 -1.24
N PHE A 89 28.30 -0.73 -1.01
CA PHE A 89 27.18 -0.54 -1.95
C PHE A 89 27.35 0.69 -2.84
N LYS A 90 28.52 1.34 -2.81
CA LYS A 90 28.80 2.59 -3.55
C LYS A 90 27.73 3.67 -3.28
N LEU A 91 27.21 3.68 -2.06
CA LEU A 91 26.11 4.54 -1.64
C LEU A 91 26.64 5.72 -0.82
N ARG A 92 26.20 6.93 -1.15
CA ARG A 92 26.45 8.16 -0.39
C ARG A 92 25.20 8.64 0.33
N ALA A 93 25.38 9.24 1.52
CA ALA A 93 24.28 9.89 2.23
C ALA A 93 23.57 10.91 1.32
N GLY A 94 22.24 10.93 1.38
CA GLY A 94 21.40 11.81 0.56
C GLY A 94 21.00 11.26 -0.81
N GLN A 95 21.62 10.19 -1.31
CA GLN A 95 21.22 9.56 -2.56
C GLN A 95 19.83 8.92 -2.46
N PRO A 96 18.98 9.01 -3.52
CA PRO A 96 17.68 8.34 -3.54
C PRO A 96 17.88 6.82 -3.64
N ILE A 97 17.16 6.06 -2.83
CA ILE A 97 17.26 4.59 -2.76
C ILE A 97 15.92 3.86 -2.87
N GLY A 98 14.81 4.60 -2.85
CA GLY A 98 13.48 4.02 -2.94
C GLY A 98 12.40 5.07 -2.85
N ALA A 99 11.16 4.61 -2.89
CA ALA A 99 9.98 5.44 -2.71
C ALA A 99 8.95 4.71 -1.85
N HIS A 100 8.21 5.43 -1.04
CA HIS A 100 7.12 4.83 -0.26
C HIS A 100 5.89 5.74 -0.21
N VAL A 101 4.74 5.12 0.04
CA VAL A 101 3.46 5.79 0.24
C VAL A 101 2.84 5.27 1.52
N THR A 102 2.29 6.17 2.33
CA THR A 102 1.46 5.82 3.48
C THR A 102 0.02 6.18 3.19
N LEU A 103 -0.84 5.17 3.11
CA LEU A 103 -2.26 5.30 2.87
C LEU A 103 -3.05 5.25 4.18
N ARG A 104 -4.05 6.11 4.31
CA ARG A 104 -4.96 6.18 5.47
C ARG A 104 -6.38 6.46 5.01
N GLY A 105 -7.34 6.20 5.90
CA GLY A 105 -8.76 6.50 5.65
C GLY A 105 -9.32 5.75 4.44
N ASP A 106 -10.14 6.42 3.64
CA ASP A 106 -10.86 5.78 2.54
C ASP A 106 -9.93 5.28 1.44
N ARG A 107 -8.85 6.01 1.11
CA ARG A 107 -7.83 5.56 0.14
C ARG A 107 -7.16 4.25 0.55
N MET A 108 -6.92 4.07 1.83
CA MET A 108 -6.39 2.81 2.37
C MET A 108 -7.34 1.64 2.11
N TRP A 109 -8.64 1.84 2.38
CA TRP A 109 -9.64 0.80 2.18
C TRP A 109 -9.85 0.46 0.71
N GLU A 110 -9.84 1.44 -0.17
CA GLU A 110 -9.91 1.24 -1.62
C GLU A 110 -8.70 0.48 -2.14
N PHE A 111 -7.50 0.84 -1.68
CA PHE A 111 -6.27 0.14 -2.04
C PHE A 111 -6.30 -1.32 -1.56
N LEU A 112 -6.71 -1.58 -0.31
CA LEU A 112 -6.84 -2.94 0.23
C LEU A 112 -7.87 -3.76 -0.54
N ASP A 113 -8.99 -3.17 -0.92
CA ASP A 113 -10.02 -3.88 -1.71
C ASP A 113 -9.48 -4.29 -3.08
N ARG A 114 -8.81 -3.41 -3.80
CA ARG A 114 -8.16 -3.72 -5.09
C ARG A 114 -7.05 -4.76 -4.93
N LEU A 115 -6.24 -4.63 -3.89
CA LEU A 115 -5.16 -5.56 -3.59
C LEU A 115 -5.70 -6.99 -3.40
N ILE A 116 -6.72 -7.16 -2.54
CA ILE A 116 -7.28 -8.48 -2.21
C ILE A 116 -8.11 -9.03 -3.36
N SER A 117 -8.93 -8.20 -4.01
CA SER A 117 -9.90 -8.67 -4.99
C SER A 117 -9.32 -8.81 -6.40
N ILE A 118 -8.30 -8.04 -6.76
CA ILE A 118 -7.77 -7.96 -8.12
C ILE A 118 -6.29 -8.37 -8.18
N ALA A 119 -5.42 -7.75 -7.38
CA ALA A 119 -3.99 -7.94 -7.51
C ALA A 119 -3.52 -9.32 -7.03
N LEU A 120 -3.93 -9.77 -5.84
CA LEU A 120 -3.52 -11.07 -5.30
C LEU A 120 -3.92 -12.25 -6.20
N PRO A 121 -5.15 -12.33 -6.76
CA PRO A 121 -5.50 -13.43 -7.67
C PRO A 121 -4.73 -13.43 -9.00
N ARG A 122 -4.14 -12.31 -9.39
CA ARG A 122 -3.34 -12.19 -10.63
C ARG A 122 -1.89 -12.63 -10.48
N ILE A 123 -1.43 -12.83 -9.24
CA ILE A 123 -0.08 -13.32 -8.99
C ILE A 123 0.04 -14.75 -9.51
N ARG A 124 1.06 -15.01 -10.34
CA ARG A 124 1.36 -16.36 -10.82
C ARG A 124 1.74 -17.25 -9.63
N ASP A 125 1.23 -18.47 -9.62
CA ASP A 125 1.51 -19.48 -8.59
C ASP A 125 1.22 -19.01 -7.15
N PHE A 126 0.19 -18.16 -6.98
CA PHE A 126 -0.19 -17.69 -5.65
C PHE A 126 -0.69 -18.83 -4.77
N ARG A 127 0.05 -19.12 -3.70
CA ARG A 127 -0.24 -20.20 -2.74
C ARG A 127 -0.84 -19.68 -1.42
N GLY A 128 -1.27 -18.44 -1.39
CA GLY A 128 -1.76 -17.78 -0.19
C GLY A 128 -0.70 -16.94 0.54
N LEU A 129 -1.15 -16.24 1.56
CA LEU A 129 -0.31 -15.41 2.42
C LEU A 129 0.10 -16.22 3.66
N SER A 130 1.37 -16.13 4.05
CA SER A 130 1.89 -16.88 5.20
C SER A 130 1.54 -16.19 6.53
N PRO A 131 1.04 -16.92 7.53
CA PRO A 131 0.79 -16.35 8.86
C PRO A 131 2.08 -15.96 9.60
N ARG A 132 3.24 -16.42 9.15
CA ARG A 132 4.55 -16.08 9.74
C ARG A 132 5.03 -14.67 9.42
N GLN A 133 4.32 -13.94 8.59
CA GLN A 133 4.65 -12.57 8.18
C GLN A 133 4.10 -11.49 9.13
N PHE A 134 3.49 -11.88 10.24
CA PHE A 134 3.15 -11.00 11.33
C PHE A 134 4.38 -10.66 12.18
N ASP A 135 4.51 -9.40 12.60
CA ASP A 135 5.64 -8.90 13.39
C ASP A 135 5.50 -9.12 14.92
N GLY A 136 4.46 -9.80 15.37
CA GLY A 136 4.15 -9.99 16.79
C GLY A 136 3.38 -8.83 17.43
N ASN A 137 3.26 -7.68 16.77
CA ASN A 137 2.48 -6.51 17.21
C ASN A 137 1.19 -6.31 16.40
N GLY A 138 0.79 -7.32 15.64
CA GLY A 138 -0.41 -7.28 14.80
C GLY A 138 -0.19 -6.68 13.39
N ASN A 139 1.01 -6.19 13.06
CA ASN A 139 1.28 -5.69 11.71
C ASN A 139 1.63 -6.85 10.78
N TYR A 140 1.17 -6.75 9.54
CA TYR A 140 1.39 -7.75 8.53
C TYR A 140 2.14 -7.17 7.34
N THR A 141 3.27 -7.79 6.95
CA THR A 141 4.09 -7.33 5.83
C THR A 141 4.30 -8.46 4.83
N PHE A 142 4.05 -8.20 3.56
CA PHE A 142 4.36 -9.14 2.48
C PHE A 142 4.91 -8.43 1.26
N GLY A 143 5.75 -9.15 0.50
CA GLY A 143 6.36 -8.65 -0.73
C GLY A 143 5.59 -9.12 -1.96
N LEU A 144 5.48 -8.23 -2.94
CA LEU A 144 5.08 -8.53 -4.31
C LEU A 144 6.32 -8.45 -5.20
N THR A 145 6.49 -9.42 -6.08
CA THR A 145 7.65 -9.49 -6.97
C THR A 145 7.55 -8.55 -8.16
N GLU A 146 6.32 -8.23 -8.59
CA GLU A 146 6.05 -7.47 -9.81
C GLU A 146 4.95 -6.43 -9.58
N GLN A 147 5.15 -5.22 -10.12
CA GLN A 147 4.13 -4.18 -10.14
C GLN A 147 3.03 -4.44 -11.17
N SER A 148 3.28 -5.29 -12.17
CA SER A 148 2.35 -5.62 -13.26
C SER A 148 1.06 -6.32 -12.82
N VAL A 149 1.01 -6.82 -11.58
CA VAL A 149 -0.20 -7.42 -11.00
C VAL A 149 -1.32 -6.40 -10.79
N PHE A 150 -0.96 -5.11 -10.67
CA PHE A 150 -1.92 -4.02 -10.59
C PHE A 150 -2.40 -3.61 -11.98
N HIS A 151 -3.71 -3.50 -12.16
CA HIS A 151 -4.30 -3.17 -13.46
C HIS A 151 -4.14 -1.70 -13.85
N GLU A 152 -3.78 -0.85 -12.89
CA GLU A 152 -3.52 0.57 -13.10
C GLU A 152 -2.19 0.83 -13.84
N ILE A 153 -1.35 -0.19 -13.92
CA ILE A 153 -0.08 -0.11 -14.64
C ILE A 153 -0.23 -0.76 -15.99
N ASP A 154 0.05 0.01 -17.02
CA ASP A 154 0.15 -0.49 -18.37
C ASP A 154 1.50 -1.20 -18.56
N ALA A 155 1.46 -2.47 -18.99
CA ALA A 155 2.64 -3.30 -19.18
C ALA A 155 3.66 -2.68 -20.16
N ASP A 156 3.18 -1.95 -21.16
CA ASP A 156 4.02 -1.28 -22.16
C ASP A 156 4.73 -0.04 -21.61
N SER A 157 4.23 0.51 -20.50
CA SER A 157 4.81 1.70 -19.85
C SER A 157 5.87 1.36 -18.79
N ILE A 158 6.06 0.07 -18.50
CA ILE A 158 7.01 -0.41 -17.48
C ILE A 158 8.44 -0.33 -18.02
N ASP A 159 9.23 0.59 -17.45
CA ASP A 159 10.67 0.67 -17.76
C ASP A 159 11.41 -0.56 -17.24
N ARG A 160 11.03 -1.05 -16.05
CA ARG A 160 11.63 -2.19 -15.38
C ARG A 160 10.65 -2.82 -14.39
N VAL A 161 10.68 -4.15 -14.31
CA VAL A 161 9.96 -4.90 -13.28
C VAL A 161 10.58 -4.61 -11.91
N ARG A 162 9.74 -4.16 -10.96
CA ARG A 162 10.13 -3.83 -9.59
C ARG A 162 9.19 -4.51 -8.61
N GLY A 163 9.79 -5.09 -7.58
CA GLY A 163 9.03 -5.57 -6.43
C GLY A 163 8.62 -4.44 -5.50
N MET A 164 7.66 -4.72 -4.64
CA MET A 164 7.23 -3.81 -3.59
C MET A 164 6.85 -4.57 -2.32
N ASP A 165 7.03 -3.92 -1.18
CA ASP A 165 6.59 -4.42 0.12
C ASP A 165 5.34 -3.68 0.56
N ILE A 166 4.34 -4.42 1.00
CA ILE A 166 3.08 -3.88 1.51
C ILE A 166 2.97 -4.25 2.98
N THR A 167 2.90 -3.22 3.82
CA THR A 167 2.74 -3.38 5.27
C THR A 167 1.38 -2.85 5.70
N VAL A 168 0.56 -3.73 6.26
CA VAL A 168 -0.72 -3.39 6.89
C VAL A 168 -0.47 -3.21 8.38
N VAL A 169 -0.78 -2.03 8.90
CA VAL A 169 -0.58 -1.66 10.31
C VAL A 169 -1.93 -1.59 11.01
N THR A 170 -2.04 -2.31 12.12
CA THR A 170 -3.25 -2.37 12.96
C THR A 170 -3.05 -1.70 14.31
#